data_9c4e4bee23f7b16776aae84d71b3508f
#
_entry.id   9c4e4bee23f7b16776aae84d71b3508f
#
_cell.length_a   1.000
_cell.length_b   1.000
_cell.length_c   1.000
_cell.angle_alpha   90.00
_cell.angle_beta   90.00
_cell.angle_gamma   90.00
#
_symmetry.space_group_name_H-M   'P 1'
#
loop_
_entity.id
_entity.type
_entity.pdbx_description
1 polymer ?
#
loop_
_entity_poly.entity_id
_entity_poly.type
_entity_poly.pdbx_seq_one_letter_code
_entity_poly.pdbx_strand_id
1 'polypeptide(L)'
;MPSNYTADRQPGVLRSLDWWTIGIYIALLTFGWVSVCGASYTYGDTEIFSLSTRSGMQIVWIGTSICLGFVLLMMDDRFYDTFAYVIYGLLVLLLFATIFNPHSIKGSRSWLVMGPLRLQPAEFAKFATALAIAKFMSAY
;
A
#
# COMPACT_ATOMS: atom_id res chain seq x y z
N MET A 1 -35.99 11.12 -36.41
CA MET A 1 -35.64 11.46 -35.02
C MET A 1 -34.18 11.19 -34.81
N PRO A 2 -33.30 12.19 -34.65
CA PRO A 2 -31.90 11.96 -34.37
C PRO A 2 -31.74 11.59 -32.90
N SER A 3 -31.26 10.40 -32.61
CA SER A 3 -30.89 9.95 -31.28
C SER A 3 -29.63 10.70 -30.84
N ASN A 4 -29.79 11.68 -29.97
CA ASN A 4 -28.69 12.32 -29.25
C ASN A 4 -28.09 11.31 -28.25
N TYR A 5 -27.23 10.43 -28.72
CA TYR A 5 -26.27 9.77 -27.84
C TYR A 5 -25.27 10.85 -27.41
N THR A 6 -25.53 11.50 -26.31
CA THR A 6 -24.51 12.20 -25.56
C THR A 6 -23.50 11.13 -25.14
N ALA A 7 -22.38 11.09 -25.88
CA ALA A 7 -21.24 10.30 -25.47
C ALA A 7 -20.91 10.72 -24.03
N ASP A 8 -21.19 9.83 -23.11
CA ASP A 8 -20.92 9.98 -21.68
C ASP A 8 -19.41 10.15 -21.58
N ARG A 9 -18.94 11.40 -21.52
CA ARG A 9 -17.55 11.72 -21.31
C ARG A 9 -17.21 11.23 -19.90
N GLN A 10 -16.58 10.09 -19.80
CA GLN A 10 -16.05 9.61 -18.54
C GLN A 10 -15.26 10.76 -17.91
N PRO A 11 -15.58 11.16 -16.69
CA PRO A 11 -14.86 12.24 -16.03
C PRO A 11 -13.37 11.84 -15.96
N GLY A 12 -12.50 12.78 -16.34
CA GLY A 12 -11.05 12.50 -16.31
C GLY A 12 -10.64 12.02 -14.90
N VAL A 13 -9.67 11.12 -14.85
CA VAL A 13 -9.20 10.44 -13.62
C VAL A 13 -9.04 11.41 -12.44
N LEU A 14 -8.50 12.61 -12.68
CA LEU A 14 -8.34 13.65 -11.66
C LEU A 14 -9.64 14.19 -11.08
N ARG A 15 -10.76 14.09 -11.81
CA ARG A 15 -12.05 14.60 -11.37
C ARG A 15 -12.85 13.55 -10.58
N SER A 16 -12.48 12.28 -10.73
CA SER A 16 -13.07 11.17 -9.99
C SER A 16 -12.32 10.85 -8.68
N LEU A 17 -11.18 11.51 -8.43
CA LEU A 17 -10.41 11.32 -7.21
C LEU A 17 -11.09 12.01 -6.01
N ASP A 18 -11.18 11.30 -4.91
CA ASP A 18 -11.62 11.87 -3.64
C ASP A 18 -10.46 12.64 -2.98
N TRP A 19 -10.48 13.96 -3.17
CA TRP A 19 -9.46 14.88 -2.63
C TRP A 19 -9.42 14.89 -1.09
N TRP A 20 -10.55 14.57 -0.43
CA TRP A 20 -10.59 14.48 1.03
C TRP A 20 -9.78 13.29 1.53
N THR A 21 -9.96 12.13 0.94
CA THR A 21 -9.19 10.93 1.27
C THR A 21 -7.71 11.13 1.00
N ILE A 22 -7.36 11.76 -0.13
CA ILE A 22 -5.96 12.09 -0.46
C ILE A 22 -5.38 13.06 0.58
N GLY A 23 -6.13 14.09 0.96
CA GLY A 23 -5.68 15.06 1.98
C GLY A 23 -5.41 14.42 3.34
N ILE A 24 -6.32 13.55 3.80
CA ILE A 24 -6.14 12.78 5.04
C ILE A 24 -4.92 11.85 4.93
N TYR A 25 -4.74 11.18 3.81
CA TYR A 25 -3.60 10.30 3.58
C TYR A 25 -2.26 11.06 3.68
N ILE A 26 -2.14 12.21 3.01
CA ILE A 26 -0.95 13.06 3.08
C ILE A 26 -0.71 13.58 4.51
N ALA A 27 -1.77 13.99 5.21
CA ALA A 27 -1.67 14.42 6.60
C ALA A 27 -1.15 13.30 7.51
N LEU A 28 -1.64 12.07 7.35
CA LEU A 28 -1.17 10.90 8.10
C LEU A 28 0.28 10.54 7.78
N LEU A 29 0.69 10.64 6.50
CA LEU A 29 2.08 10.41 6.10
C LEU A 29 3.03 11.43 6.73
N THR A 30 2.68 12.72 6.70
CA THR A 30 3.48 13.79 7.30
C THR A 30 3.57 13.64 8.82
N PHE A 31 2.45 13.36 9.46
CA PHE A 31 2.43 13.14 10.91
C PHE A 31 3.26 11.90 11.30
N GLY A 32 3.14 10.81 10.54
CA GLY A 32 3.95 9.61 10.72
C GLY A 32 5.45 9.87 10.58
N TRP A 33 5.84 10.64 9.58
CA TRP A 33 7.24 11.03 9.38
C TRP A 33 7.78 11.88 10.53
N VAL A 34 7.02 12.90 10.96
CA VAL A 34 7.39 13.74 12.13
C VAL A 34 7.54 12.88 13.39
N SER A 35 6.65 11.92 13.60
CA SER A 35 6.73 10.99 14.73
C SER A 35 7.99 10.13 14.69
N VAL A 36 8.39 9.64 13.51
CA VAL A 36 9.65 8.89 13.35
C VAL A 36 10.86 9.78 13.59
N CYS A 37 10.84 11.02 13.10
CA CYS A 37 11.90 12.00 13.38
C CYS A 37 12.05 12.21 14.89
N GLY A 38 10.94 12.46 15.61
CA GLY A 38 10.96 12.65 17.05
C GLY A 38 11.45 11.43 17.82
N ALA A 39 11.04 10.23 17.42
CA ALA A 39 11.45 8.97 18.06
C ALA A 39 12.90 8.58 17.77
N SER A 40 13.47 9.06 16.65
CA SER A 40 14.84 8.76 16.23
C SER A 40 15.84 9.84 16.59
N TYR A 41 15.37 10.95 17.16
CA TYR A 41 16.22 12.10 17.49
C TYR A 41 17.14 11.75 18.66
N THR A 42 18.44 11.76 18.38
CA THR A 42 19.49 11.66 19.40
C THR A 42 20.16 13.04 19.54
N TYR A 43 20.36 13.49 20.77
CA TYR A 43 20.98 14.82 21.03
C TYR A 43 22.36 14.89 20.36
N GLY A 44 22.52 15.80 19.40
CA GLY A 44 23.78 15.99 18.65
C GLY A 44 23.76 15.52 17.19
N ASP A 45 22.75 14.75 16.77
CA ASP A 45 22.60 14.36 15.36
C ASP A 45 21.90 15.49 14.58
N THR A 46 22.64 16.15 13.70
CA THR A 46 22.15 17.20 12.81
C THR A 46 21.61 16.66 11.47
N GLU A 47 21.76 15.37 11.21
CA GLU A 47 21.50 14.78 9.90
C GLU A 47 20.14 14.03 9.84
N ILE A 48 19.02 14.77 9.97
CA ILE A 48 17.66 14.22 9.89
C ILE A 48 17.38 13.63 8.51
N PHE A 49 18.00 14.16 7.45
CA PHE A 49 17.79 13.74 6.06
C PHE A 49 18.80 12.72 5.54
N SER A 50 19.73 12.26 6.36
CA SER A 50 20.71 11.26 5.95
C SER A 50 20.03 9.91 5.67
N LEU A 51 20.39 9.26 4.55
CA LEU A 51 19.91 7.91 4.20
C LEU A 51 20.37 6.83 5.20
N SER A 52 21.31 7.14 6.07
CA SER A 52 21.74 6.28 7.17
C SER A 52 20.80 6.34 8.37
N THR A 53 19.98 7.39 8.48
CA THR A 53 19.02 7.57 9.57
C THR A 53 17.66 6.95 9.23
N ARG A 54 16.89 6.58 10.26
CA ARG A 54 15.53 6.03 10.06
C ARG A 54 14.59 7.04 9.42
N SER A 55 14.72 8.31 9.78
CA SER A 55 13.92 9.43 9.25
C SER A 55 14.20 9.66 7.76
N GLY A 56 15.46 9.64 7.33
CA GLY A 56 15.83 9.76 5.92
C GLY A 56 15.37 8.57 5.08
N MET A 57 15.55 7.34 5.56
CA MET A 57 15.02 6.15 4.89
C MET A 57 13.49 6.17 4.79
N GLN A 58 12.79 6.73 5.76
CA GLN A 58 11.34 6.89 5.74
C GLN A 58 10.88 7.73 4.54
N ILE A 59 11.61 8.80 4.20
CA ILE A 59 11.29 9.63 3.02
C ILE A 59 11.37 8.82 1.73
N VAL A 60 12.40 7.98 1.59
CA VAL A 60 12.54 7.08 0.42
C VAL A 60 11.34 6.15 0.33
N TRP A 61 10.94 5.55 1.44
CA TRP A 61 9.78 4.65 1.48
C TRP A 61 8.47 5.38 1.16
N ILE A 62 8.30 6.60 1.64
CA ILE A 62 7.14 7.45 1.30
C ILE A 62 7.12 7.74 -0.20
N GLY A 63 8.24 8.14 -0.79
CA GLY A 63 8.35 8.38 -2.23
C GLY A 63 8.02 7.13 -3.05
N THR A 64 8.57 5.98 -2.65
CA THR A 64 8.30 4.70 -3.31
C THR A 64 6.82 4.31 -3.19
N SER A 65 6.19 4.52 -2.03
CA SER A 65 4.78 4.20 -1.81
C SER A 65 3.84 5.09 -2.65
N ILE A 66 4.16 6.37 -2.79
CA ILE A 66 3.39 7.30 -3.63
C ILE A 66 3.52 6.89 -5.11
N CYS A 67 4.73 6.55 -5.55
CA CYS A 67 4.96 6.08 -6.92
C CYS A 67 4.17 4.79 -7.19
N LEU A 68 4.23 3.83 -6.29
CA LEU A 68 3.46 2.59 -6.39
C LEU A 68 1.95 2.86 -6.40
N GLY A 69 1.47 3.74 -5.52
CA GLY A 69 0.07 4.15 -5.47
C GLY A 69 -0.41 4.75 -6.80
N PHE A 70 0.43 5.59 -7.42
CA PHE A 70 0.13 6.16 -8.73
C PHE A 70 0.03 5.09 -9.82
N VAL A 71 0.97 4.12 -9.83
CA VAL A 71 0.92 2.98 -10.76
C VAL A 71 -0.36 2.17 -10.57
N LEU A 72 -0.74 1.88 -9.32
CA LEU A 72 -1.97 1.15 -9.03
C LEU A 72 -3.23 1.90 -9.46
N LEU A 73 -3.26 3.22 -9.32
CA LEU A 73 -4.39 4.06 -9.78
C LEU A 73 -4.50 4.10 -11.32
N MET A 74 -3.41 3.88 -12.05
CA MET A 74 -3.44 3.80 -13.51
C MET A 74 -3.87 2.44 -14.04
N MET A 75 -3.95 1.43 -13.19
CA MET A 75 -4.39 0.10 -13.59
C MET A 75 -5.91 0.06 -13.81
N ASP A 76 -6.32 -0.65 -14.84
CA ASP A 76 -7.73 -0.79 -15.22
C ASP A 76 -8.51 -1.60 -14.15
N ASP A 77 -9.75 -1.20 -13.87
CA ASP A 77 -10.64 -1.89 -12.91
C ASP A 77 -10.83 -3.38 -13.26
N ARG A 78 -10.80 -3.69 -14.55
CA ARG A 78 -10.89 -5.07 -15.05
C ARG A 78 -9.76 -5.97 -14.56
N PHE A 79 -8.57 -5.39 -14.36
CA PHE A 79 -7.44 -6.14 -13.81
C PHE A 79 -7.75 -6.58 -12.38
N TYR A 80 -8.20 -5.65 -11.55
CA TYR A 80 -8.55 -5.95 -10.17
C TYR A 80 -9.67 -6.97 -10.08
N ASP A 81 -10.70 -6.81 -10.91
CA ASP A 81 -11.82 -7.75 -10.95
C ASP A 81 -11.38 -9.15 -11.38
N THR A 82 -10.55 -9.27 -12.41
CA THR A 82 -10.09 -10.58 -12.91
C THR A 82 -9.18 -11.30 -11.91
N PHE A 83 -8.26 -10.57 -11.28
CA PHE A 83 -7.21 -11.16 -10.45
C PHE A 83 -7.52 -11.17 -8.95
N ALA A 84 -8.63 -10.60 -8.49
CA ALA A 84 -8.96 -10.49 -7.07
C ALA A 84 -8.83 -11.79 -6.29
N TYR A 85 -9.44 -12.87 -6.78
CA TYR A 85 -9.39 -14.17 -6.10
C TYR A 85 -8.04 -14.86 -6.24
N VAL A 86 -7.31 -14.64 -7.35
CA VAL A 86 -5.97 -15.17 -7.55
C VAL A 86 -5.00 -14.51 -6.57
N ILE A 87 -5.04 -13.19 -6.45
CA ILE A 87 -4.24 -12.41 -5.49
C ILE A 87 -4.56 -12.86 -4.07
N TYR A 88 -5.84 -13.02 -3.74
CA TYR A 88 -6.25 -13.49 -2.42
C TYR A 88 -5.71 -14.88 -2.11
N GLY A 89 -5.90 -15.84 -3.01
CA GLY A 89 -5.42 -17.21 -2.83
C GLY A 89 -3.89 -17.30 -2.68
N LEU A 90 -3.15 -16.53 -3.50
CA LEU A 90 -1.69 -16.47 -3.43
C LEU A 90 -1.22 -15.89 -2.09
N LEU A 91 -1.86 -14.81 -1.60
CA LEU A 91 -1.49 -14.20 -0.33
C LEU A 91 -1.89 -15.05 0.88
N VAL A 92 -3.00 -15.78 0.81
CA VAL A 92 -3.36 -16.78 1.83
C VAL A 92 -2.31 -17.90 1.88
N LEU A 93 -1.88 -18.39 0.72
CA LEU A 93 -0.82 -19.41 0.64
C LEU A 93 0.51 -18.87 1.17
N LEU A 94 0.87 -17.63 0.85
CA LEU A 94 2.06 -16.97 1.38
C LEU A 94 1.97 -16.80 2.91
N LEU A 95 0.81 -16.44 3.43
CA LEU A 95 0.56 -16.34 4.87
C LEU A 95 0.72 -17.71 5.55
N PHE A 96 0.19 -18.76 4.93
CA PHE A 96 0.36 -20.12 5.43
C PHE A 96 1.84 -20.55 5.42
N ALA A 97 2.60 -20.16 4.40
CA ALA A 97 4.02 -20.45 4.31
C ALA A 97 4.85 -19.80 5.45
N THR A 98 4.37 -18.70 6.07
CA THR A 98 5.06 -18.08 7.20
C THR A 98 5.11 -18.98 8.44
N ILE A 99 4.17 -19.92 8.58
CA ILE A 99 4.13 -20.88 9.70
C ILE A 99 5.38 -21.77 9.70
N PHE A 100 5.88 -22.09 8.50
CA PHE A 100 7.05 -22.94 8.30
C PHE A 100 8.38 -22.16 8.31
N ASN A 101 8.33 -20.83 8.48
CA ASN A 101 9.53 -20.01 8.47
C ASN A 101 10.33 -20.21 9.77
N PRO A 102 11.60 -20.63 9.69
CA PRO A 102 12.44 -20.85 10.87
C PRO A 102 12.91 -19.54 11.53
N HIS A 103 12.82 -18.40 10.82
CA HIS A 103 13.29 -17.12 11.32
C HIS A 103 12.20 -16.43 12.15
N SER A 104 12.43 -16.30 13.46
CA SER A 104 11.59 -15.48 14.32
C SER A 104 12.22 -14.12 14.59
N ILE A 105 11.46 -13.04 14.35
CA ILE A 105 11.86 -11.69 14.76
C ILE A 105 11.10 -11.33 16.02
N LYS A 106 11.81 -11.07 17.12
CA LYS A 106 11.22 -10.76 18.43
C LYS A 106 10.13 -11.77 18.88
N GLY A 107 10.36 -13.07 18.63
CA GLY A 107 9.43 -14.14 18.99
C GLY A 107 8.24 -14.33 18.04
N SER A 108 8.07 -13.52 17.02
CA SER A 108 7.02 -13.65 16.01
C SER A 108 7.58 -14.23 14.70
N ARG A 109 6.89 -15.24 14.16
CA ARG A 109 7.21 -15.87 12.87
C ARG A 109 6.46 -15.23 11.68
N SER A 110 5.89 -14.05 11.87
CA SER A 110 5.03 -13.37 10.89
C SER A 110 5.82 -12.62 9.81
N TRP A 111 7.14 -12.67 9.84
CA TRP A 111 8.00 -11.92 8.93
C TRP A 111 8.72 -12.85 7.97
N LEU A 112 8.67 -12.53 6.69
CA LEU A 112 9.53 -13.12 5.68
C LEU A 112 10.77 -12.24 5.53
N VAL A 113 11.92 -12.81 5.85
CA VAL A 113 13.23 -12.15 5.74
C VAL A 113 13.90 -12.65 4.46
N MET A 114 14.05 -11.75 3.49
CA MET A 114 14.74 -12.01 2.23
C MET A 114 15.91 -11.03 2.09
N GLY A 115 17.04 -11.38 2.71
CA GLY A 115 18.22 -10.51 2.76
C GLY A 115 17.93 -9.20 3.54
N PRO A 116 18.10 -8.02 2.92
CA PRO A 116 17.83 -6.74 3.56
C PRO A 116 16.33 -6.42 3.65
N LEU A 117 15.50 -7.11 2.86
CA LEU A 117 14.05 -6.90 2.82
C LEU A 117 13.34 -7.74 3.88
N ARG A 118 12.49 -7.08 4.65
CA ARG A 118 11.62 -7.70 5.64
C ARG A 118 10.18 -7.42 5.23
N LEU A 119 9.47 -8.45 4.81
CA LEU A 119 8.07 -8.36 4.41
C LEU A 119 7.21 -9.03 5.46
N GLN A 120 6.10 -8.39 5.79
CA GLN A 120 5.07 -8.97 6.64
C GLN A 120 3.85 -9.33 5.76
N PRO A 121 3.65 -10.61 5.40
CA PRO A 121 2.57 -11.02 4.50
C PRO A 121 1.18 -10.66 5.02
N ALA A 122 1.00 -10.53 6.33
CA ALA A 122 -0.25 -10.12 6.95
C ALA A 122 -0.71 -8.71 6.49
N GLU A 123 0.21 -7.79 6.20
CA GLU A 123 -0.14 -6.45 5.70
C GLU A 123 -0.73 -6.53 4.28
N PHE A 124 -0.14 -7.36 3.43
CA PHE A 124 -0.64 -7.58 2.07
C PHE A 124 -1.96 -8.38 2.07
N ALA A 125 -2.13 -9.29 3.03
CA ALA A 125 -3.36 -10.06 3.17
C ALA A 125 -4.58 -9.18 3.48
N LYS A 126 -4.41 -8.08 4.21
CA LYS A 126 -5.48 -7.09 4.45
C LYS A 126 -6.01 -6.51 3.13
N PHE A 127 -5.11 -6.07 2.27
CA PHE A 127 -5.46 -5.55 0.94
C PHE A 127 -6.18 -6.62 0.09
N ALA A 128 -5.62 -7.82 0.02
CA ALA A 128 -6.19 -8.91 -0.78
C ALA A 128 -7.58 -9.33 -0.29
N THR A 129 -7.80 -9.34 1.02
CA THR A 129 -9.11 -9.64 1.62
C THR A 129 -10.12 -8.55 1.26
N ALA A 130 -9.75 -7.28 1.36
CA ALA A 130 -10.63 -6.19 0.97
C ALA A 130 -11.02 -6.27 -0.51
N LEU A 131 -10.04 -6.58 -1.38
CA LEU A 131 -10.26 -6.74 -2.83
C LEU A 131 -11.19 -7.93 -3.13
N ALA A 132 -10.98 -9.07 -2.47
CA ALA A 132 -11.81 -10.26 -2.65
C ALA A 132 -13.25 -10.03 -2.18
N ILE A 133 -13.45 -9.31 -1.06
CA ILE A 133 -14.77 -8.95 -0.55
C ILE A 133 -15.44 -7.96 -1.52
N ALA A 134 -14.73 -6.95 -2.01
CA ALA A 134 -15.27 -5.99 -2.96
C ALA A 134 -15.78 -6.71 -4.23
N LYS A 135 -14.98 -7.64 -4.76
CA LYS A 135 -15.40 -8.47 -5.90
C LYS A 135 -16.62 -9.33 -5.58
N PHE A 136 -16.64 -9.96 -4.41
CA PHE A 136 -17.79 -10.77 -4.00
C PHE A 136 -19.06 -9.92 -3.93
N MET A 137 -18.99 -8.73 -3.34
CA MET A 137 -20.14 -7.82 -3.23
C MET A 137 -20.60 -7.25 -4.57
N SER A 138 -19.69 -7.10 -5.54
CA SER A 138 -20.03 -6.62 -6.89
C SER A 138 -20.71 -7.68 -7.75
N ALA A 139 -20.60 -8.96 -7.38
CA ALA A 139 -21.21 -10.08 -8.11
C ALA A 139 -22.66 -10.40 -7.64
N TYR A 140 -23.09 -9.82 -6.53
CA TYR A 140 -24.43 -9.99 -5.96
C TYR A 140 -25.17 -8.64 -5.83
#